data_27b86d1de6578b088e86e834cd1b0ef3
#
_entry.id   27b86d1de6578b088e86e834cd1b0ef3
#
_cell.length_a   1.000
_cell.length_b   1.000
_cell.length_c   1.000
_cell.angle_alpha   90.00
_cell.angle_beta   90.00
_cell.angle_gamma   90.00
#
_symmetry.space_group_name_H-M   'P 1'
#
loop_
_entity.id
_entity.type
_entity.pdbx_description
1 polymer ?
#
loop_
_entity_poly.entity_id
_entity_poly.type
_entity_poly.pdbx_seq_one_letter_code
_entity_poly.pdbx_strand_id
1 'polypeptide(L)'
;MEKSEFFSIYKQMFAENGLDGYTSEEVMEKFFSLAQIMRETNEKMNITAITEEREIIARHYIDCLFAAELLPAGANVLDVGSGGGMPTLPFAIVRPDITVTALDATAKKTAYIAETAAKLGLSNVKTATGRAEELGRDGAYREKYDVVCARAVAALNILLEWCVPFAKKGGGFIAMKGKNAEVELKTAQNAVEKLGISLAQRQNITLHEENGTSTRENFIFIKNEKTAMLYPRANAQIKKKPL
;
A
#
# COMPACT_ATOMS: atom_id res chain seq x y z
N MET A 1 -20.71 0.71 15.35
CA MET A 1 -20.21 1.65 16.40
C MET A 1 -20.72 3.06 16.11
N GLU A 2 -21.09 3.78 17.16
CA GLU A 2 -21.47 5.19 17.05
C GLU A 2 -20.23 6.07 16.77
N LYS A 3 -20.43 7.19 16.07
CA LYS A 3 -19.33 8.07 15.64
C LYS A 3 -18.46 8.59 16.79
N SER A 4 -19.07 9.00 17.90
CA SER A 4 -18.35 9.49 19.08
C SER A 4 -17.45 8.43 19.70
N GLU A 5 -17.92 7.19 19.75
CA GLU A 5 -17.17 6.03 20.24
C GLU A 5 -16.00 5.72 19.28
N PHE A 6 -16.24 5.71 17.96
CA PHE A 6 -15.20 5.53 16.96
C PHE A 6 -14.08 6.57 17.13
N PHE A 7 -14.43 7.86 17.29
CA PHE A 7 -13.46 8.93 17.46
C PHE A 7 -12.63 8.78 18.73
N SER A 8 -13.24 8.32 19.82
CA SER A 8 -12.52 8.06 21.08
C SER A 8 -11.50 6.95 20.91
N ILE A 9 -11.91 5.82 20.32
CA ILE A 9 -11.06 4.67 20.05
C ILE A 9 -9.94 5.04 19.07
N TYR A 10 -10.29 5.74 17.98
CA TYR A 10 -9.34 6.20 16.96
C TYR A 10 -8.22 7.03 17.60
N LYS A 11 -8.56 8.07 18.40
CA LYS A 11 -7.57 8.92 19.07
C LYS A 11 -6.67 8.12 20.00
N GLN A 12 -7.26 7.23 20.82
CA GLN A 12 -6.48 6.39 21.72
C GLN A 12 -5.47 5.53 20.95
N MET A 13 -5.94 4.78 19.95
CA MET A 13 -5.09 3.85 19.20
C MET A 13 -4.01 4.57 18.37
N PHE A 14 -4.34 5.74 17.84
CA PHE A 14 -3.36 6.56 17.11
C PHE A 14 -2.27 7.11 18.05
N ALA A 15 -2.64 7.57 19.25
CA ALA A 15 -1.68 7.99 20.28
C ALA A 15 -0.76 6.84 20.73
N GLU A 16 -1.33 5.64 20.98
CA GLU A 16 -0.56 4.45 21.34
C GLU A 16 0.46 4.03 20.28
N ASN A 17 0.22 4.42 19.02
CA ASN A 17 1.09 4.16 17.88
C ASN A 17 1.95 5.37 17.43
N GLY A 18 1.91 6.49 18.18
CA GLY A 18 2.71 7.68 17.88
C GLY A 18 2.26 8.45 16.63
N LEU A 19 0.97 8.33 16.26
CA LEU A 19 0.39 8.93 15.06
C LEU A 19 -0.62 10.04 15.37
N ASP A 20 -0.47 10.73 16.51
CA ASP A 20 -1.38 11.81 16.97
C ASP A 20 -1.57 12.92 15.94
N GLY A 21 -0.57 13.15 15.08
CA GLY A 21 -0.66 14.16 14.02
C GLY A 21 -1.80 13.93 13.02
N TYR A 22 -2.38 12.74 12.98
CA TYR A 22 -3.48 12.38 12.07
C TYR A 22 -4.85 12.30 12.75
N THR A 23 -5.04 13.02 13.87
CA THR A 23 -6.27 13.00 14.67
C THR A 23 -7.13 14.27 14.52
N SER A 24 -6.94 15.04 13.44
CA SER A 24 -7.83 16.15 13.13
C SER A 24 -9.26 15.67 12.85
N GLU A 25 -10.25 16.49 13.15
CA GLU A 25 -11.66 16.10 12.96
C GLU A 25 -11.94 15.72 11.51
N GLU A 26 -11.42 16.46 10.54
CA GLU A 26 -11.57 16.16 9.11
C GLU A 26 -11.02 14.78 8.73
N VAL A 27 -9.83 14.43 9.23
CA VAL A 27 -9.20 13.13 8.97
C VAL A 27 -10.01 12.00 9.61
N MET A 28 -10.42 12.17 10.88
CA MET A 28 -11.24 11.17 11.58
C MET A 28 -12.60 10.95 10.91
N GLU A 29 -13.25 12.01 10.41
CA GLU A 29 -14.51 11.91 9.64
C GLU A 29 -14.34 11.06 8.38
N LYS A 30 -13.25 11.27 7.63
CA LYS A 30 -12.97 10.49 6.43
C LYS A 30 -12.70 9.02 6.76
N PHE A 31 -11.96 8.73 7.82
CA PHE A 31 -11.71 7.34 8.25
C PHE A 31 -12.97 6.67 8.80
N PHE A 32 -13.81 7.38 9.52
CA PHE A 32 -15.11 6.86 9.95
C PHE A 32 -16.00 6.52 8.76
N SER A 33 -16.12 7.45 7.81
CA SER A 33 -16.87 7.22 6.57
C SER A 33 -16.31 6.06 5.75
N LEU A 34 -14.98 5.94 5.68
CA LEU A 34 -14.32 4.80 5.03
C LEU A 34 -14.69 3.48 5.70
N ALA A 35 -14.69 3.42 7.04
CA ALA A 35 -15.09 2.20 7.77
C ALA A 35 -16.54 1.80 7.46
N GLN A 36 -17.46 2.76 7.40
CA GLN A 36 -18.86 2.51 7.03
C GLN A 36 -18.99 1.98 5.61
N ILE A 37 -18.34 2.64 4.63
CA ILE A 37 -18.36 2.21 3.22
C ILE A 37 -17.75 0.80 3.07
N MET A 38 -16.65 0.52 3.77
CA MET A 38 -16.02 -0.81 3.76
C MET A 38 -16.98 -1.88 4.28
N ARG A 39 -17.67 -1.64 5.38
CA ARG A 39 -18.62 -2.58 5.98
C ARG A 39 -19.78 -2.87 5.01
N GLU A 40 -20.44 -1.82 4.51
CA GLU A 40 -21.55 -1.95 3.56
C GLU A 40 -21.16 -2.70 2.28
N THR A 41 -19.94 -2.45 1.80
CA THR A 41 -19.43 -3.09 0.58
C THR A 41 -19.04 -4.54 0.85
N ASN A 42 -18.49 -4.83 2.03
CA ASN A 42 -18.04 -6.18 2.39
C ASN A 42 -19.19 -7.20 2.46
N GLU A 43 -20.42 -6.75 2.75
CA GLU A 43 -21.61 -7.59 2.67
C GLU A 43 -21.89 -8.13 1.25
N LYS A 44 -21.45 -7.40 0.22
CA LYS A 44 -21.73 -7.70 -1.19
C LYS A 44 -20.49 -8.22 -1.94
N MET A 45 -19.32 -7.78 -1.50
CA MET A 45 -18.06 -8.06 -2.17
C MET A 45 -16.96 -8.19 -1.12
N ASN A 46 -16.41 -9.38 -0.95
CA ASN A 46 -15.33 -9.65 0.03
C ASN A 46 -14.08 -8.80 -0.28
N ILE A 47 -14.05 -7.56 0.22
CA ILE A 47 -12.92 -6.63 0.04
C ILE A 47 -11.87 -6.79 1.14
N THR A 48 -12.30 -7.25 2.33
CA THR A 48 -11.42 -7.55 3.46
C THR A 48 -11.99 -8.66 4.33
N ALA A 49 -11.10 -9.43 4.97
CA ALA A 49 -11.47 -10.37 6.03
C ALA A 49 -11.57 -9.71 7.42
N ILE A 50 -11.10 -8.47 7.55
CA ILE A 50 -11.10 -7.71 8.81
C ILE A 50 -12.40 -6.91 8.88
N THR A 51 -13.24 -7.23 9.86
CA THR A 51 -14.58 -6.63 10.02
C THR A 51 -14.74 -5.87 11.33
N GLU A 52 -13.94 -6.20 12.35
CA GLU A 52 -13.97 -5.53 13.65
C GLU A 52 -13.35 -4.14 13.56
N GLU A 53 -14.03 -3.13 14.09
CA GLU A 53 -13.64 -1.72 13.94
C GLU A 53 -12.25 -1.41 14.49
N ARG A 54 -11.90 -1.94 15.67
CA ARG A 54 -10.57 -1.77 16.25
C ARG A 54 -9.48 -2.43 15.39
N GLU A 55 -9.77 -3.59 14.83
CA GLU A 55 -8.85 -4.23 13.88
C GLU A 55 -8.72 -3.45 12.56
N ILE A 56 -9.80 -2.84 12.07
CA ILE A 56 -9.77 -1.95 10.90
C ILE A 56 -8.87 -0.75 11.20
N ILE A 57 -9.03 -0.10 12.36
CA ILE A 57 -8.19 1.04 12.76
C ILE A 57 -6.72 0.62 12.83
N ALA A 58 -6.39 -0.48 13.52
CA ALA A 58 -5.02 -0.92 13.68
C ALA A 58 -4.39 -1.41 12.37
N ARG A 59 -5.02 -2.43 11.76
CA ARG A 59 -4.40 -3.22 10.68
C ARG A 59 -4.64 -2.65 9.28
N HIS A 60 -5.62 -1.74 9.12
CA HIS A 60 -5.85 -1.07 7.85
C HIS A 60 -5.37 0.38 7.88
N TYR A 61 -5.71 1.16 8.92
CA TYR A 61 -5.37 2.57 8.92
C TYR A 61 -3.95 2.80 9.45
N ILE A 62 -3.70 2.49 10.71
CA ILE A 62 -2.41 2.72 11.36
C ILE A 62 -1.26 2.02 10.64
N ASP A 63 -1.42 0.74 10.29
CA ASP A 63 -0.43 -0.03 9.53
C ASP A 63 -0.04 0.65 8.20
N CYS A 64 -1.00 1.26 7.50
CA CYS A 64 -0.72 2.02 6.28
C CYS A 64 0.02 3.33 6.57
N LEU A 65 -0.32 4.04 7.64
CA LEU A 65 0.20 5.38 7.89
C LEU A 65 1.70 5.40 8.22
N PHE A 66 2.25 4.35 8.79
CA PHE A 66 3.71 4.23 8.94
C PHE A 66 4.44 4.32 7.59
N ALA A 67 3.86 3.77 6.52
CA ALA A 67 4.44 3.90 5.19
C ALA A 67 4.14 5.27 4.55
N ALA A 68 3.04 5.94 4.93
CA ALA A 68 2.71 7.28 4.45
C ALA A 68 3.75 8.34 4.84
N GLU A 69 4.39 8.17 6.00
CA GLU A 69 5.46 9.05 6.48
C GLU A 69 6.75 8.96 5.66
N LEU A 70 6.93 7.86 4.92
CA LEU A 70 8.08 7.63 4.05
C LEU A 70 7.92 8.26 2.65
N LEU A 71 6.73 8.75 2.32
CA LEU A 71 6.43 9.29 1.01
C LEU A 71 6.94 10.73 0.87
N PRO A 72 7.73 11.05 -0.18
CA PRO A 72 8.15 12.43 -0.46
C PRO A 72 6.95 13.35 -0.69
N ALA A 73 7.13 14.63 -0.39
CA ALA A 73 6.11 15.64 -0.67
C ALA A 73 5.82 15.73 -2.18
N GLY A 74 4.54 15.81 -2.54
CA GLY A 74 4.11 15.93 -3.93
C GLY A 74 4.33 14.65 -4.79
N ALA A 75 4.66 13.51 -4.18
CA ALA A 75 5.00 12.28 -4.91
C ALA A 75 3.83 11.75 -5.75
N ASN A 76 4.16 11.21 -6.93
CA ASN A 76 3.27 10.35 -7.71
C ASN A 76 3.50 8.89 -7.28
N VAL A 77 2.51 8.32 -6.59
CA VAL A 77 2.60 7.00 -5.95
C VAL A 77 1.76 5.98 -6.69
N LEU A 78 2.27 4.75 -6.84
CA LEU A 78 1.52 3.60 -7.35
C LEU A 78 1.40 2.55 -6.24
N ASP A 79 0.17 2.15 -5.95
CA ASP A 79 -0.13 1.01 -5.07
C ASP A 79 -0.45 -0.23 -5.92
N VAL A 80 0.44 -1.22 -5.91
CA VAL A 80 0.33 -2.43 -6.72
C VAL A 80 -0.39 -3.53 -5.96
N GLY A 81 -1.53 -3.97 -6.50
CA GLY A 81 -2.40 -4.93 -5.84
C GLY A 81 -3.24 -4.26 -4.74
N SER A 82 -3.78 -3.09 -5.03
CA SER A 82 -4.48 -2.21 -4.09
C SER A 82 -5.69 -2.84 -3.37
N GLY A 83 -6.25 -3.92 -3.92
CA GLY A 83 -7.29 -4.72 -3.25
C GLY A 83 -8.49 -3.89 -2.80
N GLY A 84 -8.73 -3.84 -1.50
CA GLY A 84 -9.76 -3.01 -0.85
C GLY A 84 -9.35 -1.54 -0.65
N GLY A 85 -8.33 -1.05 -1.36
CA GLY A 85 -7.87 0.34 -1.29
C GLY A 85 -6.88 0.62 -0.15
N MET A 86 -6.17 -0.42 0.33
CA MET A 86 -5.18 -0.31 1.40
C MET A 86 -3.77 -0.64 0.87
N PRO A 87 -2.86 0.35 0.78
CA PRO A 87 -2.83 1.64 1.47
C PRO A 87 -3.38 2.85 0.70
N THR A 88 -3.89 2.71 -0.53
CA THR A 88 -4.30 3.84 -1.38
C THR A 88 -5.18 4.87 -0.66
N LEU A 89 -6.31 4.42 -0.06
CA LEU A 89 -7.28 5.33 0.55
C LEU A 89 -6.72 6.00 1.82
N PRO A 90 -6.10 5.29 2.79
CA PRO A 90 -5.41 5.91 3.91
C PRO A 90 -4.36 6.95 3.49
N PHE A 91 -3.53 6.66 2.49
CA PHE A 91 -2.54 7.60 1.99
C PHE A 91 -3.21 8.87 1.46
N ALA A 92 -4.23 8.71 0.63
CA ALA A 92 -4.93 9.85 0.03
C ALA A 92 -5.65 10.73 1.06
N ILE A 93 -6.14 10.15 2.17
CA ILE A 93 -6.79 10.87 3.27
C ILE A 93 -5.79 11.77 4.00
N VAL A 94 -4.61 11.23 4.37
CA VAL A 94 -3.65 11.94 5.23
C VAL A 94 -2.61 12.74 4.46
N ARG A 95 -2.46 12.48 3.17
CA ARG A 95 -1.47 13.11 2.29
C ARG A 95 -2.16 13.70 1.05
N PRO A 96 -2.91 14.80 1.19
CA PRO A 96 -3.57 15.47 0.06
C PRO A 96 -2.59 16.06 -0.95
N ASP A 97 -1.32 16.20 -0.57
CA ASP A 97 -0.23 16.68 -1.41
C ASP A 97 0.26 15.68 -2.46
N ILE A 98 0.04 14.36 -2.27
CA ILE A 98 0.47 13.32 -3.21
C ILE A 98 -0.66 12.90 -4.14
N THR A 99 -0.31 12.30 -5.29
CA THR A 99 -1.27 11.56 -6.13
C THR A 99 -1.04 10.07 -5.98
N VAL A 100 -2.10 9.30 -5.65
CA VAL A 100 -2.00 7.85 -5.51
C VAL A 100 -2.79 7.16 -6.62
N THR A 101 -2.13 6.29 -7.38
CA THR A 101 -2.78 5.41 -8.35
C THR A 101 -2.94 4.02 -7.77
N ALA A 102 -4.17 3.56 -7.62
CA ALA A 102 -4.50 2.19 -7.21
C ALA A 102 -4.50 1.25 -8.41
N LEU A 103 -3.62 0.25 -8.43
CA LEU A 103 -3.56 -0.76 -9.48
C LEU A 103 -4.02 -2.11 -8.93
N ASP A 104 -5.03 -2.69 -9.54
CA ASP A 104 -5.48 -4.07 -9.28
C ASP A 104 -5.92 -4.77 -10.58
N ALA A 105 -5.74 -6.07 -10.66
CA ALA A 105 -6.18 -6.85 -11.81
C ALA A 105 -7.71 -7.00 -11.90
N THR A 106 -8.44 -6.71 -10.82
CA THR A 106 -9.87 -6.92 -10.67
C THR A 106 -10.63 -5.61 -10.85
N ALA A 107 -11.33 -5.43 -11.98
CA ALA A 107 -12.08 -4.21 -12.28
C ALA A 107 -13.09 -3.81 -11.18
N LYS A 108 -13.74 -4.77 -10.52
CA LYS A 108 -14.65 -4.49 -9.40
C LYS A 108 -13.94 -3.80 -8.22
N LYS A 109 -12.68 -4.15 -7.96
CA LYS A 109 -11.89 -3.54 -6.87
C LYS A 109 -11.47 -2.12 -7.21
N THR A 110 -11.00 -1.89 -8.43
CA THR A 110 -10.63 -0.54 -8.88
C THR A 110 -11.84 0.39 -8.97
N ALA A 111 -13.00 -0.12 -9.39
CA ALA A 111 -14.27 0.61 -9.36
C ALA A 111 -14.67 0.99 -7.93
N TYR A 112 -14.61 0.03 -6.99
CA TYR A 112 -14.87 0.30 -5.57
C TYR A 112 -13.97 1.40 -5.01
N ILE A 113 -12.67 1.37 -5.32
CA ILE A 113 -11.73 2.40 -4.86
C ILE A 113 -12.09 3.77 -5.43
N ALA A 114 -12.42 3.85 -6.73
CA ALA A 114 -12.82 5.09 -7.38
C ALA A 114 -14.11 5.67 -6.79
N GLU A 115 -15.13 4.84 -6.58
CA GLU A 115 -16.39 5.25 -5.96
C GLU A 115 -16.19 5.70 -4.50
N THR A 116 -15.37 4.99 -3.73
CA THR A 116 -15.05 5.34 -2.35
C THR A 116 -14.28 6.66 -2.28
N ALA A 117 -13.29 6.84 -3.13
CA ALA A 117 -12.55 8.10 -3.22
C ALA A 117 -13.48 9.28 -3.55
N ALA A 118 -14.40 9.12 -4.49
CA ALA A 118 -15.39 10.14 -4.83
C ALA A 118 -16.31 10.48 -3.64
N LYS A 119 -16.81 9.47 -2.92
CA LYS A 119 -17.65 9.65 -1.72
C LYS A 119 -16.91 10.38 -0.58
N LEU A 120 -15.61 10.15 -0.45
CA LEU A 120 -14.75 10.78 0.57
C LEU A 120 -14.19 12.15 0.11
N GLY A 121 -14.49 12.59 -1.12
CA GLY A 121 -13.96 13.84 -1.67
C GLY A 121 -12.44 13.83 -1.94
N LEU A 122 -11.86 12.65 -2.20
CA LEU A 122 -10.43 12.47 -2.46
C LEU A 122 -10.14 12.68 -3.95
N SER A 123 -9.73 13.89 -4.34
CA SER A 123 -9.40 14.24 -5.73
C SER A 123 -8.02 13.73 -6.18
N ASN A 124 -7.20 13.26 -5.24
CA ASN A 124 -5.83 12.81 -5.43
C ASN A 124 -5.70 11.29 -5.67
N VAL A 125 -6.82 10.57 -5.86
CA VAL A 125 -6.84 9.13 -6.16
C VAL A 125 -7.11 8.89 -7.65
N LYS A 126 -6.30 8.02 -8.26
CA LYS A 126 -6.52 7.45 -9.61
C LYS A 126 -6.61 5.94 -9.51
N THR A 127 -7.20 5.32 -10.51
CA THR A 127 -7.27 3.84 -10.60
C THR A 127 -6.76 3.35 -11.94
N ALA A 128 -6.13 2.17 -11.92
CA ALA A 128 -5.69 1.45 -13.11
C ALA A 128 -6.08 -0.03 -12.97
N THR A 129 -6.74 -0.57 -14.00
CA THR A 129 -7.15 -1.97 -14.00
C THR A 129 -6.26 -2.76 -14.95
N GLY A 130 -5.57 -3.79 -14.42
CA GLY A 130 -4.72 -4.66 -15.22
C GLY A 130 -3.75 -5.47 -14.37
N ARG A 131 -3.05 -6.40 -15.00
CA ARG A 131 -2.00 -7.18 -14.38
C ARG A 131 -0.73 -6.35 -14.24
N ALA A 132 -0.06 -6.43 -13.10
CA ALA A 132 1.17 -5.67 -12.85
C ALA A 132 2.27 -6.02 -13.87
N GLU A 133 2.43 -7.30 -14.21
CA GLU A 133 3.41 -7.74 -15.20
C GLU A 133 3.10 -7.30 -16.64
N GLU A 134 1.86 -6.97 -16.96
CA GLU A 134 1.45 -6.43 -18.26
C GLU A 134 1.65 -4.91 -18.29
N LEU A 135 1.08 -4.19 -17.31
CA LEU A 135 1.19 -2.74 -17.22
C LEU A 135 2.63 -2.26 -16.95
N GLY A 136 3.45 -3.07 -16.26
CA GLY A 136 4.88 -2.77 -16.05
C GLY A 136 5.72 -2.80 -17.34
N ARG A 137 5.16 -3.29 -18.45
CA ARG A 137 5.74 -3.23 -19.80
C ARG A 137 5.17 -2.09 -20.64
N ASP A 138 4.00 -1.56 -20.25
CA ASP A 138 3.35 -0.46 -20.94
C ASP A 138 4.05 0.87 -20.64
N GLY A 139 4.47 1.59 -21.69
CA GLY A 139 5.14 2.89 -21.56
C GLY A 139 4.30 3.98 -20.90
N ALA A 140 2.98 3.79 -20.79
CA ALA A 140 2.11 4.70 -20.04
C ALA A 140 2.32 4.59 -18.51
N TYR A 141 2.77 3.43 -18.03
CA TYR A 141 2.94 3.15 -16.60
C TYR A 141 4.41 2.93 -16.20
N ARG A 142 5.19 2.32 -17.08
CA ARG A 142 6.60 1.97 -16.83
C ARG A 142 7.45 3.20 -16.54
N GLU A 143 8.19 3.17 -15.43
CA GLU A 143 9.09 4.24 -14.98
C GLU A 143 8.42 5.62 -14.84
N LYS A 144 7.16 5.65 -14.37
CA LYS A 144 6.37 6.89 -14.22
C LYS A 144 6.17 7.35 -12.78
N TYR A 145 6.44 6.51 -11.79
CA TYR A 145 6.11 6.78 -10.40
C TYR A 145 7.35 7.12 -9.59
N ASP A 146 7.21 8.09 -8.68
CA ASP A 146 8.27 8.46 -7.74
C ASP A 146 8.44 7.41 -6.67
N VAL A 147 7.30 6.86 -6.19
CA VAL A 147 7.27 5.75 -5.26
C VAL A 147 6.26 4.70 -5.74
N VAL A 148 6.65 3.44 -5.65
CA VAL A 148 5.76 2.30 -5.80
C VAL A 148 5.62 1.64 -4.44
N CYS A 149 4.44 1.22 -4.05
CA CYS A 149 4.23 0.46 -2.82
C CYS A 149 3.40 -0.79 -3.09
N ALA A 150 3.49 -1.75 -2.18
CA ALA A 150 2.62 -2.92 -2.19
C ALA A 150 2.50 -3.51 -0.78
N ARG A 151 1.29 -4.00 -0.45
CA ARG A 151 0.96 -4.62 0.83
C ARG A 151 0.22 -5.94 0.65
N ALA A 152 0.69 -7.00 1.29
CA ALA A 152 0.02 -8.31 1.36
C ALA A 152 -0.31 -8.97 -0.01
N VAL A 153 0.53 -8.75 -1.04
CA VAL A 153 0.28 -9.21 -2.41
C VAL A 153 0.99 -10.53 -2.71
N ALA A 154 2.31 -10.61 -2.45
CA ALA A 154 3.13 -11.78 -2.76
C ALA A 154 4.42 -11.79 -1.91
N ALA A 155 5.21 -12.87 -2.01
CA ALA A 155 6.57 -12.92 -1.48
C ALA A 155 7.46 -11.85 -2.14
N LEU A 156 8.46 -11.35 -1.40
CA LEU A 156 9.24 -10.18 -1.80
C LEU A 156 9.95 -10.35 -3.15
N ASN A 157 10.53 -11.51 -3.42
CA ASN A 157 11.21 -11.80 -4.69
C ASN A 157 10.29 -11.74 -5.92
N ILE A 158 9.02 -12.12 -5.78
CA ILE A 158 7.98 -11.97 -6.81
C ILE A 158 7.56 -10.51 -6.90
N LEU A 159 7.34 -9.89 -5.74
CA LEU A 159 6.83 -8.53 -5.62
C LEU A 159 7.78 -7.50 -6.24
N LEU A 160 9.08 -7.68 -6.04
CA LEU A 160 10.09 -6.81 -6.64
C LEU A 160 10.01 -6.81 -8.17
N GLU A 161 9.84 -7.97 -8.80
CA GLU A 161 9.73 -8.04 -10.26
C GLU A 161 8.45 -7.41 -10.80
N TRP A 162 7.34 -7.48 -10.05
CA TRP A 162 6.10 -6.81 -10.43
C TRP A 162 6.16 -5.29 -10.25
N CYS A 163 6.82 -4.79 -9.21
CA CYS A 163 6.71 -3.40 -8.75
C CYS A 163 7.82 -2.49 -9.27
N VAL A 164 9.08 -2.96 -9.26
CA VAL A 164 10.24 -2.12 -9.62
C VAL A 164 10.16 -1.52 -11.03
N PRO A 165 9.60 -2.20 -12.05
CA PRO A 165 9.48 -1.61 -13.39
C PRO A 165 8.68 -0.31 -13.46
N PHE A 166 7.77 -0.07 -12.52
CA PHE A 166 6.96 1.16 -12.47
C PHE A 166 7.69 2.37 -11.89
N ALA A 167 8.66 2.13 -10.99
CA ALA A 167 9.41 3.20 -10.36
C ALA A 167 10.35 3.89 -11.36
N LYS A 168 10.47 5.21 -11.30
CA LYS A 168 11.50 5.98 -12.01
C LYS A 168 12.90 5.55 -11.55
N LYS A 169 13.92 5.77 -12.37
CA LYS A 169 15.30 5.74 -11.89
C LYS A 169 15.49 6.81 -10.82
N GLY A 170 16.04 6.44 -9.66
CA GLY A 170 16.13 7.27 -8.46
C GLY A 170 14.86 7.25 -7.60
N GLY A 171 13.78 6.67 -8.10
CA GLY A 171 12.54 6.48 -7.32
C GLY A 171 12.62 5.30 -6.36
N GLY A 172 11.59 5.17 -5.50
CA GLY A 172 11.53 4.18 -4.43
C GLY A 172 10.54 3.05 -4.68
N PHE A 173 10.77 1.91 -4.03
CA PHE A 173 9.78 0.88 -3.82
C PHE A 173 9.65 0.58 -2.32
N ILE A 174 8.43 0.68 -1.77
CA ILE A 174 8.12 0.37 -0.38
C ILE A 174 7.38 -0.96 -0.32
N ALA A 175 8.04 -2.00 0.21
CA ALA A 175 7.42 -3.28 0.46
C ALA A 175 6.93 -3.34 1.91
N MET A 176 5.61 -3.31 2.12
CA MET A 176 4.98 -3.41 3.44
C MET A 176 4.85 -4.87 3.84
N LYS A 177 5.65 -5.29 4.84
CA LYS A 177 5.80 -6.69 5.25
C LYS A 177 5.43 -6.93 6.71
N GLY A 178 5.11 -8.20 7.03
CA GLY A 178 4.85 -8.68 8.39
C GLY A 178 6.02 -9.49 8.95
N LYS A 179 5.71 -10.37 9.88
CA LYS A 179 6.67 -11.17 10.68
C LYS A 179 7.73 -11.98 9.90
N ASN A 180 7.49 -12.28 8.62
CA ASN A 180 8.42 -13.08 7.80
C ASN A 180 9.37 -12.22 6.96
N ALA A 181 9.41 -10.92 7.17
CA ALA A 181 10.14 -9.94 6.37
C ALA A 181 11.62 -10.31 6.17
N GLU A 182 12.32 -10.68 7.24
CA GLU A 182 13.74 -11.05 7.21
C GLU A 182 14.02 -12.26 6.30
N VAL A 183 13.16 -13.30 6.38
CA VAL A 183 13.29 -14.48 5.54
C VAL A 183 13.03 -14.12 4.07
N GLU A 184 12.03 -13.31 3.82
CA GLU A 184 11.70 -12.84 2.47
C GLU A 184 12.83 -11.98 1.88
N LEU A 185 13.46 -11.12 2.67
CA LEU A 185 14.58 -10.29 2.23
C LEU A 185 15.79 -11.14 1.81
N LYS A 186 16.12 -12.18 2.59
CA LYS A 186 17.20 -13.11 2.26
C LYS A 186 16.95 -13.85 0.95
N THR A 187 15.72 -14.25 0.69
CA THR A 187 15.36 -14.95 -0.56
C THR A 187 15.25 -14.03 -1.77
N ALA A 188 15.16 -12.72 -1.57
CA ALA A 188 14.99 -11.73 -2.63
C ALA A 188 16.31 -11.12 -3.16
N GLN A 189 17.48 -11.54 -2.65
CA GLN A 189 18.78 -10.93 -3.01
C GLN A 189 19.07 -10.97 -4.52
N ASN A 190 18.77 -12.09 -5.18
CA ASN A 190 18.91 -12.22 -6.62
C ASN A 190 17.99 -11.25 -7.40
N ALA A 191 16.78 -10.99 -6.90
CA ALA A 191 15.87 -10.02 -7.49
C ALA A 191 16.40 -8.59 -7.32
N VAL A 192 16.93 -8.25 -6.13
CA VAL A 192 17.56 -6.96 -5.85
C VAL A 192 18.67 -6.65 -6.84
N GLU A 193 19.58 -7.61 -7.05
CA GLU A 193 20.71 -7.46 -7.99
C GLU A 193 20.22 -7.29 -9.43
N LYS A 194 19.37 -8.22 -9.91
CA LYS A 194 18.91 -8.24 -11.32
C LYS A 194 18.03 -7.07 -11.71
N LEU A 195 17.32 -6.49 -10.76
CA LEU A 195 16.46 -5.34 -11.02
C LEU A 195 17.16 -3.99 -10.82
N GLY A 196 18.45 -4.01 -10.44
CA GLY A 196 19.27 -2.81 -10.27
C GLY A 196 18.78 -1.89 -9.16
N ILE A 197 18.36 -2.47 -8.03
CA ILE A 197 17.88 -1.75 -6.85
C ILE A 197 18.78 -2.00 -5.66
N SER A 198 18.71 -1.15 -4.65
CA SER A 198 19.38 -1.33 -3.36
C SER A 198 18.42 -1.10 -2.20
N LEU A 199 18.57 -1.85 -1.13
CA LEU A 199 17.85 -1.60 0.12
C LEU A 199 18.46 -0.36 0.79
N ALA A 200 17.69 0.72 0.84
CA ALA A 200 18.14 2.00 1.41
C ALA A 200 17.79 2.12 2.89
N GLN A 201 16.64 1.59 3.30
CA GLN A 201 16.16 1.72 4.68
C GLN A 201 15.28 0.53 5.07
N ARG A 202 15.28 0.21 6.36
CA ARG A 202 14.33 -0.69 7.01
C ARG A 202 13.61 0.10 8.11
N GLN A 203 12.30 0.08 8.10
CA GLN A 203 11.48 0.64 9.15
C GLN A 203 10.84 -0.51 9.94
N ASN A 204 11.37 -0.79 11.12
CA ASN A 204 10.80 -1.76 12.05
C ASN A 204 9.70 -1.09 12.87
N ILE A 205 8.53 -1.69 12.91
CA ILE A 205 7.33 -1.15 13.52
C ILE A 205 6.78 -2.15 14.53
N THR A 206 6.48 -1.69 15.73
CA THR A 206 5.63 -2.38 16.67
C THR A 206 4.24 -1.79 16.56
N LEU A 207 3.32 -2.52 15.92
CA LEU A 207 1.93 -2.11 15.79
C LEU A 207 1.19 -2.50 17.08
N HIS A 208 0.69 -1.51 17.82
CA HIS A 208 -0.16 -1.71 18.98
C HIS A 208 -1.60 -1.96 18.50
N GLU A 209 -2.13 -3.11 18.88
CA GLU A 209 -3.47 -3.60 18.55
C GLU A 209 -4.29 -3.75 19.85
N GLU A 210 -5.58 -4.00 19.77
CA GLU A 210 -6.44 -4.16 20.96
C GLU A 210 -5.93 -5.24 21.93
N ASN A 211 -5.48 -6.37 21.41
CA ASN A 211 -5.10 -7.55 22.18
C ASN A 211 -3.58 -7.84 22.12
N GLY A 212 -2.77 -6.80 22.15
CA GLY A 212 -1.30 -6.94 22.16
C GLY A 212 -0.62 -6.18 21.03
N THR A 213 0.52 -6.70 20.60
CA THR A 213 1.33 -6.06 19.55
C THR A 213 1.67 -7.03 18.44
N SER A 214 1.86 -6.51 17.25
CA SER A 214 2.40 -7.28 16.13
C SER A 214 3.53 -6.51 15.44
N THR A 215 4.47 -7.27 14.87
CA THR A 215 5.62 -6.67 14.17
C THR A 215 5.26 -6.41 12.72
N ARG A 216 5.66 -5.25 12.22
CA ARG A 216 5.64 -4.88 10.81
C ARG A 216 7.02 -4.43 10.39
N GLU A 217 7.31 -4.56 9.12
CA GLU A 217 8.55 -4.07 8.57
C GLU A 217 8.32 -3.52 7.17
N ASN A 218 8.70 -2.25 6.95
CA ASN A 218 8.71 -1.66 5.63
C ASN A 218 10.14 -1.69 5.10
N PHE A 219 10.34 -2.31 3.92
CA PHE A 219 11.58 -2.23 3.17
C PHE A 219 11.49 -1.12 2.14
N ILE A 220 12.43 -0.21 2.19
CA ILE A 220 12.54 0.91 1.25
C ILE A 220 13.72 0.62 0.31
N PHE A 221 13.41 0.31 -0.94
CA PHE A 221 14.40 0.11 -2.00
C PHE A 221 14.49 1.35 -2.87
N ILE A 222 15.69 1.69 -3.31
CA ILE A 222 15.93 2.74 -4.31
C ILE A 222 16.30 2.08 -5.64
N LYS A 223 15.70 2.56 -6.71
CA LYS A 223 15.99 2.11 -8.08
C LYS A 223 17.18 2.84 -8.63
N ASN A 224 18.32 2.17 -8.71
CA ASN A 224 19.59 2.77 -9.15
C ASN A 224 19.69 2.87 -10.67
N GLU A 225 19.05 1.94 -11.40
CA GLU A 225 19.17 1.81 -12.85
C GLU A 225 17.79 1.65 -13.50
N LYS A 226 17.74 1.88 -14.83
CA LYS A 226 16.55 1.52 -15.61
C LYS A 226 16.35 0.00 -15.59
N THR A 227 15.13 -0.44 -15.36
CA THR A 227 14.82 -1.87 -15.41
C THR A 227 14.98 -2.39 -16.84
N ALA A 228 15.77 -3.47 -17.01
CA ALA A 228 15.94 -4.11 -18.32
C ALA A 228 14.60 -4.51 -18.93
N MET A 229 14.48 -4.42 -20.26
CA MET A 229 13.24 -4.71 -20.99
C MET A 229 12.75 -6.17 -20.85
N LEU A 230 13.63 -7.07 -20.39
CA LEU A 230 13.28 -8.43 -20.02
C LEU A 230 12.26 -8.47 -18.88
N TYR A 231 12.30 -7.50 -17.95
CA TYR A 231 11.44 -7.46 -16.75
C TYR A 231 10.31 -6.41 -16.90
N PRO A 232 9.13 -6.68 -16.32
CA PRO A 232 8.76 -7.94 -15.65
C PRO A 232 8.57 -9.06 -16.69
N ARG A 233 8.90 -10.30 -16.32
CA ARG A 233 8.60 -11.51 -17.10
C ARG A 233 7.09 -11.80 -17.07
N ALA A 234 6.63 -12.74 -17.88
CA ALA A 234 5.25 -13.23 -17.81
C ALA A 234 4.97 -13.87 -16.43
N ASN A 235 3.77 -13.67 -15.88
CA ASN A 235 3.39 -14.10 -14.53
C ASN A 235 3.68 -15.59 -14.26
N ALA A 236 3.39 -16.46 -15.24
CA ALA A 236 3.67 -17.90 -15.11
C ALA A 236 5.16 -18.19 -14.90
N GLN A 237 6.05 -17.43 -15.57
CA GLN A 237 7.50 -17.57 -15.41
C GLN A 237 7.95 -17.05 -14.04
N ILE A 238 7.42 -15.89 -13.60
CA ILE A 238 7.74 -15.30 -12.30
C ILE A 238 7.37 -16.28 -11.18
N LYS A 239 6.14 -16.81 -11.20
CA LYS A 239 5.67 -17.75 -10.18
C LYS A 239 6.37 -19.10 -10.18
N LYS A 240 6.72 -19.61 -11.37
CA LYS A 240 7.42 -20.90 -11.50
C LYS A 240 8.88 -20.82 -11.05
N LYS A 241 9.53 -19.69 -11.32
CA LYS A 241 10.94 -19.48 -10.98
C LYS A 241 11.13 -18.01 -10.60
N PRO A 242 10.78 -17.60 -9.36
CA PRO A 242 11.05 -16.25 -8.86
C PRO A 242 12.54 -15.87 -8.97
N LEU A 243 12.85 -14.59 -9.05
CA LEU A 243 14.22 -14.09 -9.09
C LEU A 243 14.97 -14.36 -7.79
#